data_a11126a90b1293f6de7063dde33cbff5
#
_entry.id   a11126a90b1293f6de7063dde33cbff5
#
_cell.length_a   1.000
_cell.length_b   1.000
_cell.length_c   1.000
_cell.angle_alpha   90.00
_cell.angle_beta   90.00
_cell.angle_gamma   90.00
#
_symmetry.space_group_name_H-M   'P 1'
#
loop_
_entity.id
_entity.type
_entity.pdbx_description
1 polymer ?
#
loop_
_entity_poly.entity_id
_entity_poly.type
_entity_poly.pdbx_seq_one_letter_code
_entity_poly.pdbx_strand_id
1 'polypeptide(L)'
;MKRFRWQIAQFFENFWWKRYLKNRSSSEYLAWKKDYWTTFLNDISLSQTAVQEPVIDIGCGPAGIFLLFEGKEITALDPLLTQYEELDIFKKKSYSSVDFANERFEDFTAAKKYKTIFCLNAINHFVDIDFSFNKLREICDNQGELVLSVDAHNFSFFRKLFALIPFDILHPHQYNLAEYEHFLEKSGFSIDRKVVLKKEFFFDYWALVAKPTN
;
A
#
# COMPACT_ATOMS: atom_id res chain seq x y z
N MET A 1 20.19 -9.57 -9.42
CA MET A 1 19.18 -10.63 -9.16
C MET A 1 17.83 -10.05 -8.66
N LYS A 2 17.81 -9.14 -7.66
CA LYS A 2 16.57 -8.55 -7.09
C LYS A 2 15.73 -7.80 -8.15
N ARG A 3 16.33 -6.99 -9.04
CA ARG A 3 15.62 -6.21 -10.06
C ARG A 3 14.89 -7.07 -11.11
N PHE A 4 15.49 -8.19 -11.53
CA PHE A 4 14.88 -9.12 -12.49
C PHE A 4 13.67 -9.85 -11.89
N ARG A 5 13.78 -10.31 -10.64
CA ARG A 5 12.64 -10.93 -9.91
C ARG A 5 11.49 -9.95 -9.76
N TRP A 6 11.78 -8.69 -9.45
CA TRP A 6 10.79 -7.62 -9.35
C TRP A 6 10.06 -7.40 -10.69
N GLN A 7 10.77 -7.35 -11.83
CA GLN A 7 10.14 -7.24 -13.15
C GLN A 7 9.20 -8.39 -13.47
N ILE A 8 9.57 -9.61 -13.09
CA ILE A 8 8.71 -10.78 -13.25
C ILE A 8 7.45 -10.65 -12.37
N ALA A 9 7.59 -10.21 -11.14
CA ALA A 9 6.45 -9.98 -10.25
C ALA A 9 5.46 -8.96 -10.83
N GLN A 10 5.95 -7.83 -11.35
CA GLN A 10 5.14 -6.81 -11.99
C GLN A 10 4.41 -7.31 -13.25
N PHE A 11 5.06 -8.18 -14.04
CA PHE A 11 4.43 -8.82 -15.20
C PHE A 11 3.24 -9.70 -14.78
N PHE A 12 3.40 -10.52 -13.73
CA PHE A 12 2.33 -11.37 -13.20
C PHE A 12 1.21 -10.55 -12.56
N GLU A 13 1.52 -9.45 -11.89
CA GLU A 13 0.54 -8.55 -11.32
C GLU A 13 -0.35 -7.93 -12.41
N ASN A 14 0.24 -7.38 -13.47
CA ASN A 14 -0.52 -6.85 -14.60
C ASN A 14 -1.39 -7.93 -15.28
N PHE A 15 -0.84 -9.13 -15.46
CA PHE A 15 -1.59 -10.27 -16.03
C PHE A 15 -2.77 -10.65 -15.12
N TRP A 16 -2.56 -10.67 -13.80
CA TRP A 16 -3.61 -10.96 -12.83
C TRP A 16 -4.73 -9.92 -12.90
N TRP A 17 -4.40 -8.64 -12.95
CA TRP A 17 -5.38 -7.56 -13.08
C TRP A 17 -6.23 -7.71 -14.34
N LYS A 18 -5.62 -7.93 -15.51
CA LYS A 18 -6.33 -8.15 -16.77
C LYS A 18 -7.28 -9.34 -16.69
N ARG A 19 -6.86 -10.44 -16.05
CA ARG A 19 -7.70 -11.64 -15.89
C ARG A 19 -8.81 -11.43 -14.87
N TYR A 20 -8.51 -10.80 -13.75
CA TYR A 20 -9.45 -10.56 -12.66
C TYR A 20 -10.62 -9.66 -13.08
N LEU A 21 -10.35 -8.67 -13.91
CA LEU A 21 -11.34 -7.67 -14.35
C LEU A 21 -12.12 -8.09 -15.60
N LYS A 22 -11.70 -9.14 -16.32
CA LYS A 22 -12.21 -9.53 -17.63
C LYS A 22 -13.75 -9.67 -17.73
N ASN A 23 -14.41 -10.01 -16.62
CA ASN A 23 -15.85 -10.26 -16.56
C ASN A 23 -16.56 -9.36 -15.54
N ARG A 24 -15.99 -8.22 -15.16
CA ARG A 24 -16.56 -7.29 -14.18
C ARG A 24 -16.90 -5.96 -14.85
N SER A 25 -18.05 -5.39 -14.51
CA SER A 25 -18.38 -4.02 -14.87
C SER A 25 -17.41 -3.06 -14.15
N SER A 26 -16.77 -2.15 -14.89
CA SER A 26 -15.84 -1.18 -14.33
C SER A 26 -16.50 -0.28 -13.28
N SER A 27 -17.73 0.16 -13.52
CA SER A 27 -18.47 1.01 -12.59
C SER A 27 -18.83 0.28 -11.29
N GLU A 28 -19.30 -0.97 -11.38
CA GLU A 28 -19.61 -1.79 -10.18
C GLU A 28 -18.34 -2.11 -9.39
N TYR A 29 -17.23 -2.39 -10.07
CA TYR A 29 -15.96 -2.63 -9.41
C TYR A 29 -15.46 -1.39 -8.67
N LEU A 30 -15.49 -0.21 -9.29
CA LEU A 30 -15.06 1.04 -8.65
C LEU A 30 -15.98 1.44 -7.48
N ALA A 31 -17.30 1.22 -7.60
CA ALA A 31 -18.23 1.43 -6.49
C ALA A 31 -17.89 0.50 -5.32
N TRP A 32 -17.72 -0.80 -5.58
CA TRP A 32 -17.30 -1.75 -4.57
C TRP A 32 -15.95 -1.38 -3.92
N LYS A 33 -14.98 -0.87 -4.68
CA LYS A 33 -13.69 -0.42 -4.13
C LYS A 33 -13.82 0.81 -3.25
N LYS A 34 -14.70 1.75 -3.59
CA LYS A 34 -15.00 2.90 -2.72
C LYS A 34 -15.63 2.46 -1.40
N ASP A 35 -16.58 1.53 -1.45
CA ASP A 35 -17.21 0.95 -0.25
C ASP A 35 -16.18 0.18 0.60
N TYR A 36 -15.30 -0.59 -0.04
CA TYR A 36 -14.21 -1.29 0.63
C TYR A 36 -13.28 -0.32 1.37
N TRP A 37 -12.82 0.76 0.72
CA TRP A 37 -11.95 1.74 1.35
C TRP A 37 -12.66 2.55 2.44
N THR A 38 -13.94 2.83 2.27
CA THR A 38 -14.75 3.47 3.31
C THR A 38 -14.87 2.58 4.54
N THR A 39 -15.14 1.28 4.35
CA THR A 39 -15.15 0.30 5.44
C THR A 39 -13.78 0.20 6.12
N PHE A 40 -12.71 0.11 5.33
CA PHE A 40 -11.34 0.10 5.85
C PHE A 40 -11.05 1.31 6.77
N LEU A 41 -11.40 2.52 6.34
CA LEU A 41 -11.21 3.72 7.17
C LEU A 41 -12.03 3.66 8.47
N ASN A 42 -13.28 3.18 8.40
CA ASN A 42 -14.12 3.00 9.57
C ASN A 42 -13.54 1.99 10.56
N ASP A 43 -13.04 0.85 10.06
CA ASP A 43 -12.43 -0.21 10.87
C ASP A 43 -11.22 0.30 11.65
N ILE A 44 -10.42 1.18 11.08
CA ILE A 44 -9.29 1.82 11.75
C ILE A 44 -9.68 3.09 12.53
N SER A 45 -10.97 3.41 12.64
CA SER A 45 -11.47 4.62 13.32
C SER A 45 -10.87 5.92 12.78
N LEU A 46 -10.68 6.00 11.46
CA LEU A 46 -10.23 7.19 10.74
C LEU A 46 -11.34 7.66 9.79
N SER A 47 -11.97 8.79 10.08
CA SER A 47 -12.97 9.32 9.14
C SER A 47 -12.30 9.94 7.90
N GLN A 48 -12.94 9.81 6.74
CA GLN A 48 -12.45 10.42 5.49
C GLN A 48 -12.25 11.95 5.63
N THR A 49 -13.06 12.62 6.42
CA THR A 49 -12.96 14.07 6.68
C THR A 49 -11.81 14.43 7.61
N ALA A 50 -11.34 13.50 8.45
CA ALA A 50 -10.20 13.70 9.34
C ALA A 50 -8.85 13.51 8.65
N VAL A 51 -8.82 12.90 7.46
CA VAL A 51 -7.59 12.73 6.68
C VAL A 51 -7.02 14.10 6.29
N GLN A 52 -5.79 14.37 6.72
CA GLN A 52 -5.12 15.65 6.55
C GLN A 52 -4.27 15.68 5.26
N GLU A 53 -4.35 16.81 4.56
CA GLU A 53 -3.54 17.06 3.35
C GLU A 53 -2.18 17.69 3.70
N PRO A 54 -1.14 17.45 2.87
CA PRO A 54 -1.13 16.62 1.66
C PRO A 54 -1.17 15.12 1.96
N VAL A 55 -1.84 14.35 1.10
CA VAL A 55 -1.98 12.89 1.20
C VAL A 55 -1.09 12.21 0.17
N ILE A 56 -0.56 11.01 0.49
CA ILE A 56 0.04 10.12 -0.50
C ILE A 56 -0.50 8.68 -0.35
N ASP A 57 -0.84 8.06 -1.47
CA ASP A 57 -1.24 6.64 -1.59
C ASP A 57 -0.13 5.88 -2.30
N ILE A 58 0.68 5.12 -1.55
CA ILE A 58 1.88 4.43 -2.02
C ILE A 58 1.55 2.98 -2.37
N GLY A 59 1.85 2.59 -3.61
CA GLY A 59 1.41 1.31 -4.17
C GLY A 59 -0.09 1.29 -4.40
N CYS A 60 -0.61 2.40 -4.95
CA CYS A 60 -2.04 2.64 -5.06
C CYS A 60 -2.79 1.65 -5.97
N GLY A 61 -2.09 0.96 -6.86
CA GLY A 61 -2.73 0.12 -7.87
C GLY A 61 -3.70 0.90 -8.77
N PRO A 62 -4.55 0.21 -9.52
CA PRO A 62 -5.52 0.88 -10.42
C PRO A 62 -6.78 1.39 -9.70
N ALA A 63 -7.00 1.04 -8.44
CA ALA A 63 -8.18 1.40 -7.66
C ALA A 63 -7.85 1.53 -6.16
N GLY A 64 -6.86 2.35 -5.84
CA GLY A 64 -6.36 2.64 -4.50
C GLY A 64 -7.31 3.49 -3.66
N ILE A 65 -6.87 3.79 -2.44
CA ILE A 65 -7.66 4.60 -1.52
C ILE A 65 -7.83 6.04 -2.02
N PHE A 66 -7.00 6.49 -2.97
CA PHE A 66 -7.14 7.79 -3.63
C PHE A 66 -8.54 8.03 -4.19
N LEU A 67 -9.29 6.97 -4.52
CA LEU A 67 -10.68 7.04 -5.00
C LEU A 67 -11.63 7.76 -4.02
N LEU A 68 -11.30 7.81 -2.73
CA LEU A 68 -12.12 8.49 -1.71
C LEU A 68 -11.79 9.98 -1.56
N PHE A 69 -10.66 10.45 -2.10
CA PHE A 69 -10.13 11.77 -1.81
C PHE A 69 -10.22 12.74 -2.99
N GLU A 70 -11.28 12.62 -3.80
CA GLU A 70 -11.55 13.57 -4.86
C GLU A 70 -11.66 15.02 -4.30
N GLY A 71 -10.93 15.95 -4.91
CA GLY A 71 -10.86 17.33 -4.45
C GLY A 71 -9.85 17.62 -3.34
N LYS A 72 -9.16 16.61 -2.80
CA LYS A 72 -8.03 16.77 -1.88
C LYS A 72 -6.70 16.81 -2.62
N GLU A 73 -5.70 17.43 -1.98
CA GLU A 73 -4.31 17.38 -2.46
C GLU A 73 -3.72 16.00 -2.20
N ILE A 74 -3.73 15.14 -3.21
CA ILE A 74 -3.28 13.75 -3.11
C ILE A 74 -2.32 13.35 -4.22
N THR A 75 -1.24 12.67 -3.85
CA THR A 75 -0.32 11.97 -4.76
C THR A 75 -0.65 10.47 -4.73
N ALA A 76 -0.81 9.84 -5.89
CA ALA A 76 -0.99 8.39 -6.03
C ALA A 76 0.22 7.80 -6.77
N LEU A 77 0.97 6.97 -6.08
CA LEU A 77 2.26 6.42 -6.53
C LEU A 77 2.16 4.92 -6.79
N ASP A 78 2.48 4.50 -8.01
CA ASP A 78 2.60 3.09 -8.36
C ASP A 78 3.45 2.93 -9.64
N PRO A 79 4.35 1.94 -9.71
CA PRO A 79 5.20 1.73 -10.89
C PRO A 79 4.45 1.20 -12.11
N LEU A 80 3.22 0.73 -11.98
CA LEU A 80 2.42 0.14 -13.06
C LEU A 80 1.31 1.07 -13.58
N LEU A 81 1.27 2.34 -13.18
CA LEU A 81 0.19 3.26 -13.58
C LEU A 81 0.02 3.37 -15.09
N THR A 82 1.10 3.32 -15.86
CA THR A 82 1.03 3.35 -17.33
C THR A 82 0.36 2.09 -17.87
N GLN A 83 0.67 0.92 -17.31
CA GLN A 83 0.06 -0.35 -17.70
C GLN A 83 -1.41 -0.43 -17.27
N TYR A 84 -1.75 0.18 -16.12
CA TYR A 84 -3.13 0.22 -15.64
C TYR A 84 -4.03 1.09 -16.51
N GLU A 85 -3.50 2.06 -17.27
CA GLU A 85 -4.29 2.83 -18.22
C GLU A 85 -4.84 1.97 -19.38
N GLU A 86 -4.33 0.76 -19.60
CA GLU A 86 -4.92 -0.23 -20.50
C GLU A 86 -6.18 -0.90 -19.94
N LEU A 87 -6.41 -0.78 -18.62
CA LEU A 87 -7.60 -1.33 -17.95
C LEU A 87 -8.77 -0.36 -18.08
N ASP A 88 -9.98 -0.90 -18.26
CA ASP A 88 -11.19 -0.08 -18.36
C ASP A 88 -11.56 0.63 -17.06
N ILE A 89 -11.07 0.12 -15.91
CA ILE A 89 -11.34 0.69 -14.58
C ILE A 89 -10.47 1.90 -14.26
N PHE A 90 -9.37 2.15 -14.98
CA PHE A 90 -8.42 3.17 -14.63
C PHE A 90 -8.04 4.06 -15.82
N LYS A 91 -8.30 5.36 -15.69
CA LYS A 91 -7.84 6.39 -16.62
C LYS A 91 -7.41 7.59 -15.80
N LYS A 92 -6.12 7.95 -15.80
CA LYS A 92 -5.57 9.09 -15.03
C LYS A 92 -6.38 10.37 -15.25
N LYS A 93 -6.77 10.65 -16.50
CA LYS A 93 -7.57 11.84 -16.87
C LYS A 93 -8.93 11.94 -16.16
N SER A 94 -9.44 10.85 -15.62
CA SER A 94 -10.71 10.85 -14.87
C SER A 94 -10.56 11.35 -13.43
N TYR A 95 -9.33 11.60 -12.97
CA TYR A 95 -9.00 11.99 -11.59
C TYR A 95 -8.15 13.28 -11.61
N SER A 96 -8.77 14.41 -11.97
CA SER A 96 -8.06 15.68 -12.20
C SER A 96 -7.38 16.27 -10.96
N SER A 97 -7.83 15.89 -9.75
CA SER A 97 -7.25 16.34 -8.48
C SER A 97 -6.14 15.42 -7.94
N VAL A 98 -5.84 14.31 -8.63
CA VAL A 98 -4.83 13.35 -8.18
C VAL A 98 -3.54 13.54 -8.98
N ASP A 99 -2.44 13.75 -8.25
CA ASP A 99 -1.10 13.79 -8.85
C ASP A 99 -0.55 12.35 -8.93
N PHE A 100 -0.45 11.81 -10.16
CA PHE A 100 -0.02 10.43 -10.39
C PHE A 100 1.48 10.34 -10.67
N ALA A 101 2.23 9.65 -9.78
CA ALA A 101 3.64 9.35 -9.94
C ALA A 101 3.85 7.89 -10.40
N ASN A 102 4.34 7.71 -11.65
CA ASN A 102 4.54 6.38 -12.25
C ASN A 102 5.99 5.90 -12.02
N GLU A 103 6.31 5.56 -10.81
CA GLU A 103 7.65 5.11 -10.40
C GLU A 103 7.58 4.25 -9.13
N ARG A 104 8.69 3.57 -8.83
CA ARG A 104 8.79 2.79 -7.59
C ARG A 104 8.96 3.74 -6.40
N PHE A 105 8.46 3.32 -5.24
CA PHE A 105 8.61 4.12 -4.02
C PHE A 105 10.07 4.39 -3.67
N GLU A 106 10.96 3.43 -3.89
CA GLU A 106 12.39 3.60 -3.63
C GLU A 106 13.04 4.68 -4.50
N ASP A 107 12.54 4.90 -5.71
CA ASP A 107 13.07 5.90 -6.66
C ASP A 107 12.35 7.27 -6.52
N PHE A 108 11.15 7.29 -5.93
CA PHE A 108 10.33 8.50 -5.78
C PHE A 108 11.04 9.58 -4.95
N THR A 109 11.06 10.80 -5.42
CA THR A 109 11.56 11.96 -4.68
C THR A 109 10.41 12.86 -4.29
N ALA A 110 10.10 12.91 -3.00
CA ALA A 110 9.02 13.73 -2.48
C ALA A 110 9.39 15.23 -2.53
N ALA A 111 8.57 16.03 -3.23
CA ALA A 111 8.75 17.49 -3.26
C ALA A 111 8.28 18.18 -1.95
N LYS A 112 7.54 17.47 -1.11
CA LYS A 112 6.93 17.96 0.13
C LYS A 112 6.80 16.86 1.15
N LYS A 113 6.50 17.22 2.40
CA LYS A 113 6.10 16.27 3.45
C LYS A 113 4.61 15.99 3.36
N TYR A 114 4.19 14.77 3.71
CA TYR A 114 2.80 14.34 3.69
C TYR A 114 2.26 14.23 5.12
N LYS A 115 1.06 14.75 5.33
CA LYS A 115 0.38 14.63 6.63
C LYS A 115 -0.34 13.31 6.79
N THR A 116 -0.79 12.71 5.69
CA THR A 116 -1.33 11.37 5.72
C THR A 116 -0.67 10.52 4.64
N ILE A 117 -0.06 9.41 5.07
CA ILE A 117 0.56 8.43 4.19
C ILE A 117 -0.24 7.13 4.27
N PHE A 118 -0.76 6.68 3.15
CA PHE A 118 -1.31 5.33 2.99
C PHE A 118 -0.28 4.45 2.28
N CYS A 119 0.05 3.31 2.88
CA CYS A 119 0.84 2.23 2.28
C CYS A 119 0.10 0.91 2.53
N LEU A 120 -0.85 0.61 1.65
CA LEU A 120 -1.85 -0.42 1.90
C LEU A 120 -1.55 -1.67 1.07
N ASN A 121 -1.15 -2.73 1.76
CA ASN A 121 -0.75 -4.01 1.16
C ASN A 121 0.32 -3.87 0.05
N ALA A 122 1.23 -2.91 0.20
CA ALA A 122 2.23 -2.57 -0.80
C ALA A 122 3.68 -2.80 -0.32
N ILE A 123 3.95 -2.61 0.97
CA ILE A 123 5.32 -2.65 1.52
C ILE A 123 6.02 -4.01 1.28
N ASN A 124 5.25 -5.10 1.19
CA ASN A 124 5.76 -6.45 0.96
C ASN A 124 6.38 -6.64 -0.43
N HIS A 125 6.05 -5.75 -1.38
CA HIS A 125 6.54 -5.77 -2.76
C HIS A 125 7.80 -4.93 -2.98
N PHE A 126 8.22 -4.14 -1.98
CA PHE A 126 9.37 -3.26 -2.11
C PHE A 126 10.69 -4.05 -2.08
N VAL A 127 11.74 -3.51 -2.69
CA VAL A 127 13.01 -4.23 -2.84
C VAL A 127 13.81 -4.24 -1.54
N ASP A 128 13.78 -3.12 -0.80
CA ASP A 128 14.51 -2.92 0.46
C ASP A 128 13.56 -2.38 1.52
N ILE A 129 13.24 -3.23 2.49
CA ILE A 129 12.23 -2.92 3.50
C ILE A 129 12.75 -1.89 4.51
N ASP A 130 14.00 -2.00 4.97
CA ASP A 130 14.60 -1.04 5.91
C ASP A 130 14.70 0.35 5.28
N PHE A 131 15.17 0.42 4.05
CA PHE A 131 15.20 1.67 3.28
C PHE A 131 13.80 2.26 3.15
N SER A 132 12.80 1.44 2.84
CA SER A 132 11.44 1.89 2.61
C SER A 132 10.79 2.44 3.88
N PHE A 133 10.97 1.80 5.03
CA PHE A 133 10.47 2.34 6.30
C PHE A 133 11.14 3.66 6.68
N ASN A 134 12.47 3.78 6.51
CA ASN A 134 13.18 5.04 6.74
C ASN A 134 12.66 6.15 5.79
N LYS A 135 12.39 5.81 4.54
CA LYS A 135 11.85 6.75 3.55
C LYS A 135 10.41 7.16 3.86
N LEU A 136 9.56 6.24 4.35
CA LEU A 136 8.23 6.59 4.86
C LEU A 136 8.35 7.63 5.97
N ARG A 137 9.29 7.47 6.91
CA ARG A 137 9.53 8.47 7.97
C ARG A 137 10.06 9.78 7.40
N GLU A 138 10.98 9.72 6.44
CA GLU A 138 11.52 10.91 5.78
C GLU A 138 10.42 11.74 5.14
N ILE A 139 9.49 11.15 4.39
CA ILE A 139 8.45 11.91 3.68
C ILE A 139 7.25 12.27 4.58
N CYS A 140 7.13 11.69 5.77
CA CYS A 140 6.07 11.99 6.72
C CYS A 140 6.30 13.35 7.38
N ASP A 141 5.26 14.17 7.47
CA ASP A 141 5.25 15.38 8.29
C ASP A 141 5.40 15.00 9.78
N ASN A 142 6.03 15.84 10.59
CA ASN A 142 6.21 15.56 12.03
C ASN A 142 4.89 15.50 12.81
N GLN A 143 3.83 16.10 12.29
CA GLN A 143 2.47 16.00 12.83
C GLN A 143 1.57 15.09 11.99
N GLY A 144 2.17 14.33 11.06
CA GLY A 144 1.47 13.42 10.16
C GLY A 144 1.18 12.05 10.78
N GLU A 145 0.57 11.21 9.96
CA GLU A 145 0.31 9.80 10.30
C GLU A 145 0.59 8.89 9.11
N LEU A 146 1.04 7.70 9.41
CA LEU A 146 1.20 6.60 8.46
C LEU A 146 0.12 5.55 8.75
N VAL A 147 -0.64 5.21 7.73
CA VAL A 147 -1.56 4.07 7.72
C VAL A 147 -0.92 2.97 6.89
N LEU A 148 -0.46 1.93 7.54
CA LEU A 148 0.16 0.76 6.93
C LEU A 148 -0.78 -0.43 7.03
N SER A 149 -1.03 -1.14 5.94
CA SER A 149 -1.67 -2.46 6.03
C SER A 149 -0.79 -3.56 5.46
N VAL A 150 -0.79 -4.72 6.12
CA VAL A 150 0.09 -5.85 5.83
C VAL A 150 -0.61 -7.18 6.09
N ASP A 151 -0.27 -8.18 5.28
CA ASP A 151 -0.52 -9.57 5.61
C ASP A 151 0.63 -10.08 6.47
N ALA A 152 0.38 -10.29 7.77
CA ALA A 152 1.38 -10.75 8.73
C ALA A 152 1.25 -12.25 8.99
N HIS A 153 2.38 -12.97 8.95
CA HIS A 153 2.41 -14.41 9.21
C HIS A 153 2.05 -14.76 10.66
N ASN A 154 1.14 -15.72 10.83
CA ASN A 154 0.77 -16.27 12.14
C ASN A 154 1.79 -17.26 12.69
N PHE A 155 2.61 -17.88 11.82
CA PHE A 155 3.55 -18.94 12.21
C PHE A 155 4.94 -18.71 11.62
N SER A 156 5.93 -18.49 12.48
CA SER A 156 7.33 -18.31 12.07
C SER A 156 7.96 -19.55 11.40
N PHE A 157 7.45 -20.75 11.69
CA PHE A 157 7.91 -22.00 11.10
C PHE A 157 7.60 -22.08 9.59
N PHE A 158 6.40 -21.71 9.19
CA PHE A 158 6.01 -21.76 7.78
C PHE A 158 6.77 -20.73 6.91
N ARG A 159 7.24 -19.62 7.50
CA ARG A 159 8.10 -18.65 6.79
C ARG A 159 9.34 -19.32 6.18
N LYS A 160 10.00 -20.23 6.91
CA LYS A 160 11.15 -20.98 6.40
C LYS A 160 10.77 -21.95 5.28
N LEU A 161 9.59 -22.55 5.36
CA LEU A 161 9.07 -23.47 4.35
C LEU A 161 8.68 -22.71 3.07
N PHE A 162 7.98 -21.57 3.18
CA PHE A 162 7.62 -20.73 2.04
C PHE A 162 8.84 -20.07 1.37
N ALA A 163 9.87 -19.70 2.14
CA ALA A 163 11.13 -19.19 1.60
C ALA A 163 11.89 -20.22 0.73
N LEU A 164 11.60 -21.52 0.88
CA LEU A 164 12.16 -22.61 0.07
C LEU A 164 11.36 -22.86 -1.23
N ILE A 165 10.16 -22.30 -1.34
CA ILE A 165 9.32 -22.44 -2.53
C ILE A 165 9.73 -21.34 -3.53
N PRO A 166 10.35 -21.69 -4.69
CA PRO A 166 10.86 -20.69 -5.64
C PRO A 166 9.76 -19.85 -6.32
N PHE A 167 8.48 -20.08 -5.99
CA PHE A 167 7.32 -19.44 -6.62
C PHE A 167 6.78 -18.20 -5.89
N ASP A 168 7.24 -17.85 -4.68
CA ASP A 168 6.82 -16.61 -4.02
C ASP A 168 7.67 -15.41 -4.48
N ILE A 169 7.60 -15.17 -5.79
CA ILE A 169 8.26 -14.04 -6.44
C ILE A 169 7.51 -12.73 -6.13
N LEU A 170 6.21 -12.83 -5.80
CA LEU A 170 5.33 -11.68 -5.61
C LEU A 170 5.50 -11.02 -4.24
N HIS A 171 5.85 -11.78 -3.18
CA HIS A 171 6.00 -11.27 -1.83
C HIS A 171 7.40 -11.58 -1.30
N PRO A 172 8.43 -10.79 -1.67
CA PRO A 172 9.81 -11.04 -1.21
C PRO A 172 9.99 -10.86 0.29
N HIS A 173 9.06 -10.15 0.94
CA HIS A 173 9.09 -9.83 2.35
C HIS A 173 7.86 -10.42 3.05
N GLN A 174 8.08 -11.43 3.87
CA GLN A 174 7.05 -12.11 4.66
C GLN A 174 7.46 -12.06 6.13
N TYR A 175 6.85 -11.13 6.87
CA TYR A 175 7.15 -10.89 8.27
C TYR A 175 5.93 -11.17 9.15
N ASN A 176 6.15 -11.45 10.43
CA ASN A 176 5.09 -11.46 11.42
C ASN A 176 4.77 -10.03 11.90
N LEU A 177 3.69 -9.87 12.65
CA LEU A 177 3.26 -8.55 13.12
C LEU A 177 4.34 -7.84 13.94
N ALA A 178 5.00 -8.54 14.86
CA ALA A 178 6.03 -7.95 15.72
C ALA A 178 7.25 -7.46 14.93
N GLU A 179 7.60 -8.11 13.81
CA GLU A 179 8.66 -7.64 12.91
C GLU A 179 8.25 -6.34 12.21
N TYR A 180 6.98 -6.21 11.75
CA TYR A 180 6.47 -4.94 11.18
C TYR A 180 6.43 -3.81 12.20
N GLU A 181 6.00 -4.11 13.44
CA GLU A 181 6.05 -3.16 14.55
C GLU A 181 7.48 -2.68 14.80
N HIS A 182 8.44 -3.60 14.82
CA HIS A 182 9.86 -3.27 15.00
C HIS A 182 10.41 -2.38 13.87
N PHE A 183 10.05 -2.62 12.60
CA PHE A 183 10.44 -1.74 11.49
C PHE A 183 9.88 -0.32 11.64
N LEU A 184 8.63 -0.17 12.08
CA LEU A 184 8.03 1.12 12.35
C LEU A 184 8.78 1.85 13.48
N GLU A 185 9.01 1.20 14.61
CA GLU A 185 9.69 1.78 15.76
C GLU A 185 11.13 2.18 15.42
N LYS A 186 11.88 1.28 14.77
CA LYS A 186 13.26 1.52 14.33
C LYS A 186 13.38 2.71 13.37
N SER A 187 12.38 2.95 12.55
CA SER A 187 12.36 4.06 11.61
C SER A 187 11.84 5.38 12.21
N GLY A 188 11.48 5.42 13.48
CA GLY A 188 11.04 6.62 14.17
C GLY A 188 9.53 6.87 14.10
N PHE A 189 8.74 5.79 14.08
CA PHE A 189 7.30 5.85 14.31
C PHE A 189 6.93 5.22 15.64
N SER A 190 5.88 5.74 16.27
CA SER A 190 5.17 5.08 17.38
C SER A 190 3.80 4.61 16.87
N ILE A 191 3.43 3.39 17.25
CA ILE A 191 2.14 2.81 16.82
C ILE A 191 1.04 3.36 17.74
N ASP A 192 0.08 4.06 17.14
CA ASP A 192 -1.09 4.63 17.82
C ASP A 192 -2.23 3.59 17.91
N ARG A 193 -2.47 2.85 16.81
CA ARG A 193 -3.54 1.84 16.75
C ARG A 193 -3.12 0.63 15.93
N LYS A 194 -3.59 -0.54 16.35
CA LYS A 194 -3.47 -1.83 15.66
C LYS A 194 -4.84 -2.45 15.50
N VAL A 195 -5.23 -2.76 14.28
CA VAL A 195 -6.54 -3.34 13.97
C VAL A 195 -6.36 -4.58 13.12
N VAL A 196 -6.91 -5.71 13.56
CA VAL A 196 -7.03 -6.90 12.72
C VAL A 196 -8.23 -6.72 11.80
N LEU A 197 -8.00 -6.64 10.50
CA LEU A 197 -9.05 -6.47 9.49
C LEU A 197 -9.63 -7.82 9.05
N LYS A 198 -8.78 -8.85 8.98
CA LYS A 198 -9.18 -10.22 8.62
C LYS A 198 -8.28 -11.22 9.30
N LYS A 199 -8.86 -12.28 9.84
CA LYS A 199 -8.13 -13.43 10.38
C LYS A 199 -8.17 -14.58 9.39
N GLU A 200 -7.00 -15.14 9.08
CA GLU A 200 -6.85 -16.32 8.23
C GLU A 200 -5.88 -17.32 8.87
N PHE A 201 -5.82 -18.54 8.34
CA PHE A 201 -5.01 -19.59 8.97
C PHE A 201 -3.51 -19.28 8.91
N PHE A 202 -3.00 -18.83 7.78
CA PHE A 202 -1.57 -18.58 7.59
C PHE A 202 -1.16 -17.14 7.85
N PHE A 203 -2.06 -16.18 7.56
CA PHE A 203 -1.82 -14.76 7.64
C PHE A 203 -3.01 -14.06 8.26
N ASP A 204 -2.76 -13.09 9.10
CA ASP A 204 -3.78 -12.13 9.47
C ASP A 204 -3.51 -10.81 8.73
N TYR A 205 -4.57 -10.22 8.20
CA TYR A 205 -4.50 -8.89 7.58
C TYR A 205 -4.66 -7.81 8.65
N TRP A 206 -3.62 -7.01 8.83
CA TRP A 206 -3.55 -5.98 9.85
C TRP A 206 -3.48 -4.59 9.24
N ALA A 207 -4.06 -3.63 9.96
CA ALA A 207 -3.81 -2.21 9.77
C ALA A 207 -3.09 -1.66 11.01
N LEU A 208 -2.02 -0.91 10.77
CA LEU A 208 -1.22 -0.20 11.77
C LEU A 208 -1.30 1.29 11.47
N VAL A 209 -1.79 2.08 12.42
CA VAL A 209 -1.76 3.54 12.35
C VAL A 209 -0.64 4.02 13.25
N ALA A 210 0.32 4.73 12.68
CA ALA A 210 1.54 5.13 13.37
C ALA A 210 1.82 6.63 13.17
N LYS A 211 2.41 7.25 14.19
CA LYS A 211 2.78 8.66 14.19
C LYS A 211 4.30 8.81 14.35
N PRO A 212 4.91 9.83 13.74
CA PRO A 212 6.30 10.14 13.95
C PRO A 212 6.61 10.33 15.43
N THR A 213 7.71 9.72 15.91
CA THR A 213 8.29 10.06 17.20
C THR A 213 9.08 11.38 17.09
N ASN A 214 8.98 12.22 18.10
CA ASN A 214 9.74 13.47 18.19
C ASN A 214 11.25 13.21 18.34
#